data_a36099e36429d29f5e386d94905ee025
#
_entry.id   a36099e36429d29f5e386d94905ee025
#
_cell.length_a   1.000
_cell.length_b   1.000
_cell.length_c   1.000
_cell.angle_alpha   90.00
_cell.angle_beta   90.00
_cell.angle_gamma   90.00
#
_symmetry.space_group_name_H-M   'P 1'
#
loop_
_entity.id
_entity.type
_entity.pdbx_description
1 polymer ?
#
loop_
_entity_poly.entity_id
_entity_poly.type
_entity_poly.pdbx_seq_one_letter_code
_entity_poly.pdbx_strand_id
1 'polypeptide(L)'
;FAMNEVYLRDGSRKVKDVLRSKREHGQYCACPPYGYRKDTNDNNKLVPDESTAPVVQRIFDQAANRGDSARKIASDLNADGVIPPLKYRVMYRDKFTPKGAARASDLWNYTTVKRILKSKVYLGHTILGKSRKVSLKSKKKVPVPKDDWAVTMNTHPPLVSVETYEKAQRNLGRGAKNYLQYEHVRKSIFGGIAVCAKCGYSLCSSGTVYKGEREKYWFLSCTHQ
;
A
#
# COMPACT_ATOMS: atom_id res chain seq x y z
N PHE A 1 40.65 -13.96 -1.80
CA PHE A 1 39.24 -13.97 -1.35
C PHE A 1 38.94 -12.83 -0.34
N ALA A 2 39.82 -12.57 0.64
CA ALA A 2 39.61 -11.55 1.67
C ALA A 2 39.50 -10.11 1.12
N MET A 3 40.36 -9.73 0.14
CA MET A 3 40.33 -8.38 -0.45
C MET A 3 39.00 -8.04 -1.14
N ASN A 4 38.40 -8.97 -1.85
CA ASN A 4 37.09 -8.75 -2.49
C ASN A 4 35.97 -8.53 -1.47
N GLU A 5 36.03 -9.19 -0.33
CA GLU A 5 35.03 -9.02 0.74
C GLU A 5 35.17 -7.65 1.42
N VAL A 6 36.38 -7.18 1.65
CA VAL A 6 36.66 -5.84 2.17
C VAL A 6 36.14 -4.78 1.21
N TYR A 7 36.44 -4.90 -0.09
CA TYR A 7 35.97 -3.97 -1.12
C TYR A 7 34.44 -3.90 -1.19
N LEU A 8 33.76 -5.05 -1.13
CA LEU A 8 32.29 -5.10 -1.14
C LEU A 8 31.68 -4.48 0.12
N ARG A 9 32.31 -4.68 1.29
CA ARG A 9 31.88 -4.03 2.55
C ARG A 9 32.06 -2.53 2.50
N ASP A 10 33.19 -2.04 2.02
CA ASP A 10 33.48 -0.62 1.91
C ASP A 10 32.53 0.08 0.90
N GLY A 11 32.33 -0.51 -0.26
CA GLY A 11 31.36 -0.04 -1.23
C GLY A 11 29.93 0.04 -0.67
N SER A 12 29.51 -0.97 0.09
CA SER A 12 28.20 -0.95 0.75
C SER A 12 28.09 0.12 1.84
N ARG A 13 29.17 0.37 2.58
CA ARG A 13 29.21 1.42 3.60
C ARG A 13 29.05 2.78 2.94
N LYS A 14 29.81 3.09 1.92
CA LYS A 14 29.72 4.34 1.15
C LYS A 14 28.31 4.59 0.61
N VAL A 15 27.68 3.56 0.00
CA VAL A 15 26.30 3.70 -0.48
C VAL A 15 25.30 3.96 0.66
N LYS A 16 25.46 3.32 1.81
CA LYS A 16 24.61 3.56 2.98
C LYS A 16 24.77 4.98 3.52
N ASP A 17 25.99 5.49 3.58
CA ASP A 17 26.28 6.83 4.09
C ASP A 17 25.69 7.91 3.16
N VAL A 18 25.84 7.74 1.85
CA VAL A 18 25.20 8.63 0.86
C VAL A 18 23.68 8.59 0.98
N LEU A 19 23.08 7.40 1.13
CA LEU A 19 21.63 7.28 1.29
C LEU A 19 21.15 7.86 2.63
N ARG A 20 21.95 7.79 3.69
CA ARG A 20 21.66 8.40 4.98
C ARG A 20 21.65 9.92 4.83
N SER A 21 22.73 10.49 4.31
CA SER A 21 22.83 11.93 4.06
C SER A 21 21.67 12.45 3.22
N LYS A 22 21.31 11.77 2.13
CA LYS A 22 20.15 12.14 1.30
C LYS A 22 18.83 12.14 2.09
N ARG A 23 18.65 11.19 3.02
CA ARG A 23 17.43 11.13 3.86
C ARG A 23 17.39 12.29 4.86
N GLU A 24 18.50 12.62 5.47
CA GLU A 24 18.63 13.73 6.42
C GLU A 24 18.32 15.07 5.75
N HIS A 25 18.72 15.23 4.49
CA HIS A 25 18.41 16.42 3.68
C HIS A 25 17.05 16.36 2.96
N GLY A 26 16.21 15.38 3.26
CA GLY A 26 14.87 15.26 2.65
C GLY A 26 14.87 14.96 1.15
N GLN A 27 16.00 14.57 0.58
CA GLN A 27 16.12 14.23 -0.84
C GLN A 27 15.41 12.92 -1.16
N TYR A 28 14.53 12.93 -2.14
CA TYR A 28 13.74 11.77 -2.50
C TYR A 28 14.53 10.79 -3.38
N CYS A 29 15.13 9.77 -2.77
CA CYS A 29 15.96 8.78 -3.45
C CYS A 29 15.24 7.48 -3.85
N ALA A 30 13.94 7.40 -3.65
CA ALA A 30 13.13 6.25 -4.05
C ALA A 30 12.47 6.46 -5.44
N CYS A 31 11.74 5.45 -5.92
CA CYS A 31 10.90 5.61 -7.08
C CYS A 31 9.72 6.54 -6.75
N PRO A 32 9.38 7.51 -7.63
CA PRO A 32 8.30 8.45 -7.38
C PRO A 32 6.96 7.71 -7.23
N PRO A 33 6.12 8.11 -6.26
CA PRO A 33 4.79 7.57 -6.12
C PRO A 33 3.89 8.00 -7.28
N TYR A 34 2.77 7.32 -7.45
CA TYR A 34 1.75 7.69 -8.44
C TYR A 34 1.22 9.10 -8.13
N GLY A 35 1.05 9.95 -9.13
CA GLY A 35 0.72 11.37 -8.96
C GLY A 35 1.94 12.29 -8.94
N TYR A 36 3.15 11.74 -8.81
CA TYR A 36 4.39 12.51 -8.86
C TYR A 36 5.36 11.95 -9.88
N ARG A 37 6.20 12.79 -10.41
CA ARG A 37 7.40 12.44 -11.20
C ARG A 37 8.64 13.06 -10.55
N LYS A 38 9.80 12.63 -10.94
CA LYS A 38 11.04 13.31 -10.58
C LYS A 38 11.21 14.56 -11.42
N ASP A 39 11.77 15.58 -10.82
CA ASP A 39 12.14 16.77 -11.56
C ASP A 39 13.21 16.43 -12.62
N THR A 40 13.14 17.07 -13.76
CA THR A 40 14.10 16.91 -14.85
C THR A 40 15.49 17.47 -14.49
N ASN A 41 15.53 18.52 -13.69
CA ASN A 41 16.76 19.18 -13.27
C ASN A 41 17.36 18.58 -11.99
N ASP A 42 16.52 18.05 -11.10
CA ASP A 42 16.95 17.44 -9.84
C ASP A 42 16.24 16.12 -9.58
N ASN A 43 16.90 15.02 -9.87
CA ASN A 43 16.39 13.67 -9.65
C ASN A 43 16.02 13.33 -8.18
N ASN A 44 16.34 14.21 -7.24
CA ASN A 44 16.01 14.03 -5.83
C ASN A 44 14.75 14.79 -5.40
N LYS A 45 14.16 15.59 -6.29
CA LYS A 45 12.90 16.31 -6.05
C LYS A 45 11.71 15.63 -6.70
N LEU A 46 10.55 15.72 -6.05
CA LEU A 46 9.27 15.32 -6.60
C LEU A 46 8.52 16.53 -7.12
N VAL A 47 7.98 16.40 -8.32
CA VAL A 47 7.04 17.37 -8.91
C VAL A 47 5.76 16.68 -9.28
N PRO A 48 4.59 17.34 -9.22
CA PRO A 48 3.33 16.77 -9.67
C PRO A 48 3.43 16.27 -11.11
N ASP A 49 2.79 15.16 -11.38
CA ASP A 49 2.68 14.60 -12.72
C ASP A 49 1.28 14.92 -13.26
N GLU A 50 1.23 15.76 -14.28
CA GLU A 50 -0.03 16.29 -14.85
C GLU A 50 -1.03 15.19 -15.24
N SER A 51 -0.54 14.05 -15.69
CA SER A 51 -1.39 12.94 -16.12
C SER A 51 -1.96 12.11 -14.96
N THR A 52 -1.25 12.02 -13.84
CA THR A 52 -1.62 11.13 -12.73
C THR A 52 -2.00 11.86 -11.44
N ALA A 53 -1.62 13.13 -11.28
CA ALA A 53 -1.97 13.93 -10.12
C ALA A 53 -3.51 14.14 -9.97
N PRO A 54 -4.27 14.43 -11.03
CA PRO A 54 -5.73 14.54 -10.92
C PRO A 54 -6.42 13.26 -10.45
N VAL A 55 -5.88 12.10 -10.83
CA VAL A 55 -6.41 10.80 -10.37
C VAL A 55 -6.23 10.64 -8.86
N VAL A 56 -5.06 11.03 -8.33
CA VAL A 56 -4.82 11.01 -6.88
C VAL A 56 -5.75 11.96 -6.14
N GLN A 57 -5.92 13.18 -6.64
CA GLN A 57 -6.85 14.16 -6.07
C GLN A 57 -8.28 13.61 -6.04
N ARG A 58 -8.75 13.00 -7.13
CA ARG A 58 -10.04 12.32 -7.20
C ARG A 58 -10.19 11.21 -6.17
N ILE A 59 -9.17 10.36 -5.98
CA ILE A 59 -9.19 9.28 -4.98
C ILE A 59 -9.39 9.85 -3.58
N PHE A 60 -8.70 10.94 -3.24
CA PHE A 60 -8.85 11.59 -1.94
C PHE A 60 -10.20 12.31 -1.80
N ASP A 61 -10.71 12.94 -2.85
CA ASP A 61 -12.02 13.59 -2.85
C ASP A 61 -13.15 12.58 -2.61
N GLN A 62 -13.15 11.47 -3.35
CA GLN A 62 -14.12 10.39 -3.15
C GLN A 62 -14.08 9.82 -1.73
N ALA A 63 -12.89 9.61 -1.17
CA ALA A 63 -12.74 9.11 0.18
C ALA A 63 -13.13 10.13 1.25
N ALA A 64 -12.81 11.41 1.07
CA ALA A 64 -13.04 12.47 2.05
C ALA A 64 -14.47 13.00 2.04
N ASN A 65 -14.97 13.38 0.86
CA ASN A 65 -16.24 14.10 0.70
C ASN A 65 -17.42 13.17 0.44
N ARG A 66 -17.24 12.10 -0.32
CA ARG A 66 -18.31 11.12 -0.58
C ARG A 66 -18.33 9.98 0.46
N GLY A 67 -17.23 9.77 1.19
CA GLY A 67 -17.11 8.66 2.15
C GLY A 67 -17.02 7.28 1.48
N ASP A 68 -16.64 7.24 0.20
CA ASP A 68 -16.55 6.00 -0.57
C ASP A 68 -15.48 5.07 -0.01
N SER A 69 -15.79 3.78 -0.01
CA SER A 69 -14.83 2.75 0.40
C SER A 69 -13.72 2.57 -0.65
N ALA A 70 -12.53 2.14 -0.22
CA ALA A 70 -11.43 1.87 -1.14
C ALA A 70 -11.78 0.84 -2.23
N ARG A 71 -12.75 -0.04 -1.98
CA ARG A 71 -13.26 -0.99 -2.99
C ARG A 71 -14.09 -0.29 -4.05
N LYS A 72 -15.00 0.60 -3.63
CA LYS A 72 -15.83 1.37 -4.56
C LYS A 72 -14.96 2.28 -5.42
N ILE A 73 -14.03 3.02 -4.82
CA ILE A 73 -13.07 3.87 -5.54
C ILE A 73 -12.28 3.05 -6.59
N ALA A 74 -11.79 1.87 -6.23
CA ALA A 74 -11.09 0.99 -7.18
C ALA A 74 -12.01 0.54 -8.32
N SER A 75 -13.27 0.22 -8.03
CA SER A 75 -14.27 -0.15 -9.04
C SER A 75 -14.57 0.99 -10.00
N ASP A 76 -14.74 2.21 -9.49
CA ASP A 76 -15.02 3.40 -10.30
C ASP A 76 -13.83 3.72 -11.23
N LEU A 77 -12.59 3.63 -10.70
CA LEU A 77 -11.38 3.83 -11.51
C LEU A 77 -11.22 2.76 -12.60
N ASN A 78 -11.64 1.53 -12.35
CA ASN A 78 -11.63 0.45 -13.34
C ASN A 78 -12.71 0.67 -14.42
N ALA A 79 -13.89 1.11 -14.02
CA ALA A 79 -14.98 1.43 -14.96
C ALA A 79 -14.58 2.56 -15.92
N ASP A 80 -13.83 3.55 -15.42
CA ASP A 80 -13.34 4.67 -16.22
C ASP A 80 -12.05 4.34 -17.00
N GLY A 81 -11.55 3.12 -16.94
CA GLY A 81 -10.34 2.69 -17.66
C GLY A 81 -9.04 3.37 -17.21
N VAL A 82 -8.99 3.92 -16.00
CA VAL A 82 -7.81 4.61 -15.47
C VAL A 82 -6.67 3.64 -15.26
N ILE A 83 -5.49 3.95 -15.80
CA ILE A 83 -4.31 3.08 -15.72
C ILE A 83 -3.78 3.00 -14.27
N PRO A 84 -3.64 1.78 -13.70
CA PRO A 84 -3.14 1.61 -12.33
C PRO A 84 -1.64 1.92 -12.21
N PRO A 85 -1.16 2.25 -10.99
CA PRO A 85 0.19 2.77 -10.75
C PRO A 85 1.33 1.92 -11.31
N LEU A 86 1.27 0.60 -11.15
CA LEU A 86 2.33 -0.28 -11.62
C LEU A 86 2.33 -0.38 -13.16
N LYS A 87 1.15 -0.47 -13.77
CA LYS A 87 1.01 -0.48 -15.23
C LYS A 87 1.50 0.82 -15.84
N TYR A 88 1.12 1.97 -15.24
CA TYR A 88 1.59 3.29 -15.66
C TYR A 88 3.13 3.39 -15.63
N ARG A 89 3.76 2.89 -14.56
CA ARG A 89 5.22 2.87 -14.47
C ARG A 89 5.88 2.01 -15.56
N VAL A 90 5.33 0.84 -15.82
CA VAL A 90 5.85 -0.06 -16.86
C VAL A 90 5.75 0.59 -18.24
N MET A 91 4.66 1.31 -18.50
CA MET A 91 4.42 1.94 -19.81
C MET A 91 5.25 3.21 -20.03
N TYR A 92 5.43 4.03 -19.00
CA TYR A 92 5.90 5.41 -19.20
C TYR A 92 7.19 5.78 -18.48
N ARG A 93 7.69 4.97 -17.54
CA ARG A 93 8.74 5.46 -16.66
C ARG A 93 10.01 4.65 -16.55
N ASP A 94 9.95 3.36 -16.54
CA ASP A 94 11.07 2.59 -16.04
C ASP A 94 11.48 1.42 -16.93
N LYS A 95 12.77 1.13 -16.87
CA LYS A 95 13.34 -0.14 -17.38
C LYS A 95 12.88 -1.28 -16.45
N PHE A 96 11.76 -1.87 -16.75
CA PHE A 96 11.29 -3.05 -16.03
C PHE A 96 11.87 -4.33 -16.59
N THR A 97 12.20 -5.26 -15.70
CA THR A 97 12.46 -6.64 -16.13
C THR A 97 11.17 -7.27 -16.64
N PRO A 98 11.25 -8.22 -17.61
CA PRO A 98 10.04 -8.92 -18.11
C PRO A 98 9.16 -9.50 -16.99
N LYS A 99 9.78 -10.07 -15.94
CA LYS A 99 9.07 -10.58 -14.75
C LYS A 99 8.40 -9.47 -13.93
N GLY A 100 8.96 -8.27 -13.90
CA GLY A 100 8.36 -7.11 -13.23
C GLY A 100 7.18 -6.56 -14.01
N ALA A 101 7.27 -6.49 -15.32
CA ALA A 101 6.20 -6.08 -16.21
C ALA A 101 5.01 -7.05 -16.18
N ALA A 102 5.26 -8.35 -16.17
CA ALA A 102 4.22 -9.39 -16.10
C ALA A 102 3.37 -9.34 -14.80
N ARG A 103 3.84 -8.68 -13.75
CA ARG A 103 3.08 -8.47 -12.50
C ARG A 103 2.18 -7.25 -12.53
N ALA A 104 2.25 -6.44 -13.57
CA ALA A 104 1.44 -5.23 -13.68
C ALA A 104 0.02 -5.61 -14.07
N SER A 105 -0.89 -5.56 -13.10
CA SER A 105 -2.33 -5.72 -13.35
C SER A 105 -2.87 -4.51 -14.11
N ASP A 106 -3.82 -4.76 -14.99
CA ASP A 106 -4.56 -3.73 -15.71
C ASP A 106 -5.67 -3.10 -14.86
N LEU A 107 -5.95 -3.69 -13.70
CA LEU A 107 -7.02 -3.27 -12.82
C LEU A 107 -6.50 -2.69 -11.51
N TRP A 108 -7.20 -1.67 -11.05
CA TRP A 108 -7.02 -1.13 -9.69
C TRP A 108 -7.50 -2.14 -8.65
N ASN A 109 -6.71 -2.26 -7.59
CA ASN A 109 -7.05 -3.07 -6.44
C ASN A 109 -7.29 -2.15 -5.22
N TYR A 110 -8.23 -2.51 -4.37
CA TYR A 110 -8.54 -1.77 -3.14
C TYR A 110 -7.32 -1.57 -2.23
N THR A 111 -6.38 -2.52 -2.22
CA THR A 111 -5.13 -2.39 -1.44
C THR A 111 -4.23 -1.28 -1.97
N THR A 112 -4.22 -1.05 -3.28
CA THR A 112 -3.48 0.04 -3.92
C THR A 112 -4.09 1.38 -3.55
N VAL A 113 -5.41 1.52 -3.64
CA VAL A 113 -6.16 2.72 -3.23
C VAL A 113 -5.91 3.00 -1.74
N LYS A 114 -6.06 1.99 -0.88
CA LYS A 114 -5.82 2.12 0.56
C LYS A 114 -4.38 2.55 0.90
N ARG A 115 -3.39 2.08 0.13
CA ARG A 115 -1.98 2.48 0.28
C ARG A 115 -1.77 3.94 -0.13
N ILE A 116 -2.41 4.40 -1.20
CA ILE A 116 -2.40 5.81 -1.62
C ILE A 116 -2.99 6.67 -0.51
N LEU A 117 -4.20 6.38 -0.07
CA LEU A 117 -4.91 7.14 0.96
C LEU A 117 -4.14 7.24 2.29
N LYS A 118 -3.37 6.22 2.67
CA LYS A 118 -2.54 6.21 3.89
C LYS A 118 -1.19 6.91 3.75
N SER A 119 -0.81 7.33 2.56
CA SER A 119 0.52 7.86 2.31
C SER A 119 0.59 9.35 2.57
N LYS A 120 1.37 9.77 3.56
CA LYS A 120 1.64 11.18 3.88
C LYS A 120 2.49 11.90 2.82
N VAL A 121 3.01 11.20 1.82
CA VAL A 121 3.75 11.81 0.71
C VAL A 121 2.87 12.81 -0.04
N TYR A 122 1.57 12.57 -0.13
CA TYR A 122 0.62 13.47 -0.80
C TYR A 122 0.37 14.80 -0.06
N LEU A 123 0.83 14.89 1.19
CA LEU A 123 0.89 16.13 1.97
C LEU A 123 2.18 16.95 1.75
N GLY A 124 3.06 16.51 0.84
CA GLY A 124 4.36 17.15 0.62
C GLY A 124 5.48 16.63 1.53
N HIS A 125 5.27 15.53 2.26
CA HIS A 125 6.26 14.99 3.20
C HIS A 125 7.03 13.82 2.61
N THR A 126 8.35 13.84 2.72
CA THR A 126 9.21 12.70 2.36
C THR A 126 9.38 11.77 3.55
N ILE A 127 9.02 10.49 3.38
CA ILE A 127 9.17 9.46 4.41
C ILE A 127 10.01 8.32 3.83
N LEU A 128 11.22 8.18 4.33
CA LEU A 128 12.21 7.22 3.88
C LEU A 128 12.63 6.28 5.01
N GLY A 129 13.38 5.21 4.69
CA GLY A 129 13.92 4.33 5.71
C GLY A 129 12.95 3.29 6.27
N LYS A 130 11.77 3.08 5.67
CA LYS A 130 10.74 2.12 6.14
C LYS A 130 11.21 0.65 6.20
N SER A 131 12.29 0.30 5.51
CA SER A 131 12.84 -1.06 5.52
C SER A 131 14.35 -1.03 5.34
N ARG A 132 15.04 -2.04 5.92
CA ARG A 132 16.50 -2.24 5.74
C ARG A 132 16.80 -3.66 5.30
N LYS A 133 17.87 -3.86 4.55
CA LYS A 133 18.39 -5.20 4.26
C LYS A 133 19.02 -5.79 5.52
N VAL A 134 18.83 -7.09 5.75
CA VAL A 134 19.40 -7.81 6.90
C VAL A 134 20.93 -7.86 6.81
N SER A 135 21.46 -8.19 5.62
CA SER A 135 22.90 -8.25 5.36
C SER A 135 23.21 -7.93 3.91
N LEU A 136 24.49 -7.78 3.57
CA LEU A 136 24.99 -7.57 2.21
C LEU A 136 24.64 -8.72 1.28
N LYS A 137 24.81 -9.95 1.76
CA LYS A 137 24.58 -11.19 0.99
C LYS A 137 23.09 -11.56 0.90
N SER A 138 22.23 -10.98 1.75
CA SER A 138 20.79 -11.31 1.80
C SER A 138 19.94 -10.35 0.97
N LYS A 139 19.00 -10.90 0.20
CA LYS A 139 17.94 -10.14 -0.45
C LYS A 139 16.78 -9.78 0.51
N LYS A 140 16.77 -10.39 1.72
CA LYS A 140 15.71 -10.19 2.72
C LYS A 140 15.73 -8.77 3.27
N LYS A 141 14.55 -8.13 3.27
CA LYS A 141 14.34 -6.83 3.91
C LYS A 141 13.49 -7.02 5.16
N VAL A 142 13.82 -6.29 6.21
CA VAL A 142 13.02 -6.21 7.44
C VAL A 142 12.41 -4.82 7.57
N PRO A 143 11.18 -4.70 8.08
CA PRO A 143 10.59 -3.41 8.39
C PRO A 143 11.39 -2.73 9.50
N VAL A 144 11.42 -1.41 9.47
CA VAL A 144 12.02 -0.56 10.50
C VAL A 144 10.87 0.03 11.33
N PRO A 145 11.00 0.13 12.66
CA PRO A 145 10.02 0.82 13.51
C PRO A 145 9.71 2.22 12.99
N LYS A 146 8.50 2.71 13.24
CA LYS A 146 8.05 4.01 12.70
C LYS A 146 8.86 5.18 13.25
N ASP A 147 9.35 5.06 14.46
CA ASP A 147 10.13 6.08 15.17
C ASP A 147 11.51 6.29 14.53
N ASP A 148 12.04 5.27 13.86
CA ASP A 148 13.32 5.31 13.13
C ASP A 148 13.16 5.74 11.65
N TRP A 149 11.96 6.12 11.21
CA TRP A 149 11.77 6.59 9.85
C TRP A 149 12.29 8.02 9.68
N ALA A 150 13.03 8.26 8.62
CA ALA A 150 13.41 9.61 8.24
C ALA A 150 12.19 10.32 7.63
N VAL A 151 11.64 11.27 8.38
CA VAL A 151 10.49 12.10 7.96
C VAL A 151 10.96 13.53 7.79
N THR A 152 10.86 14.05 6.57
CA THR A 152 11.14 15.46 6.26
C THR A 152 9.88 16.09 5.72
N MET A 153 9.48 17.20 6.33
CA MET A 153 8.23 17.90 5.97
C MET A 153 8.47 18.87 4.80
N ASN A 154 7.42 19.12 4.02
CA ASN A 154 7.37 20.17 2.98
C ASN A 154 8.51 20.11 1.97
N THR A 155 8.88 18.92 1.53
CA THR A 155 9.96 18.69 0.56
C THR A 155 9.53 18.87 -0.90
N HIS A 156 8.22 18.83 -1.16
CA HIS A 156 7.64 18.92 -2.50
C HIS A 156 6.20 19.46 -2.44
N PRO A 157 5.65 19.97 -3.56
CA PRO A 157 4.29 20.49 -3.59
C PRO A 157 3.27 19.40 -3.18
N PRO A 158 2.35 19.68 -2.24
CA PRO A 158 1.31 18.76 -1.85
C PRO A 158 0.26 18.61 -2.97
N LEU A 159 -0.30 17.41 -3.16
CA LEU A 159 -1.44 17.17 -4.06
C LEU A 159 -2.77 17.30 -3.34
N VAL A 160 -2.77 17.21 -2.03
CA VAL A 160 -3.97 17.17 -1.19
C VAL A 160 -3.77 18.04 0.04
N SER A 161 -4.81 18.76 0.46
CA SER A 161 -4.78 19.52 1.71
C SER A 161 -4.79 18.60 2.93
N VAL A 162 -4.26 19.08 4.05
CA VAL A 162 -4.26 18.37 5.33
C VAL A 162 -5.68 17.98 5.73
N GLU A 163 -6.64 18.91 5.54
CA GLU A 163 -8.03 18.73 5.87
C GLU A 163 -8.69 17.57 5.11
N THR A 164 -8.48 17.52 3.78
CA THR A 164 -8.97 16.44 2.92
C THR A 164 -8.34 15.10 3.31
N TYR A 165 -7.04 15.11 3.59
CA TYR A 165 -6.33 13.90 4.04
C TYR A 165 -6.92 13.36 5.36
N GLU A 166 -7.13 14.22 6.35
CA GLU A 166 -7.68 13.81 7.65
C GLU A 166 -9.13 13.32 7.54
N LYS A 167 -9.97 13.99 6.74
CA LYS A 167 -11.32 13.51 6.43
C LYS A 167 -11.28 12.11 5.83
N ALA A 168 -10.40 11.87 4.86
CA ALA A 168 -10.23 10.56 4.23
C ALA A 168 -9.77 9.49 5.27
N GLN A 169 -8.84 9.83 6.19
CA GLN A 169 -8.42 8.90 7.25
C GLN A 169 -9.56 8.55 8.20
N ARG A 170 -10.37 9.54 8.63
CA ARG A 170 -11.55 9.30 9.47
C ARG A 170 -12.54 8.33 8.81
N ASN A 171 -12.80 8.51 7.53
CA ASN A 171 -13.73 7.66 6.77
C ASN A 171 -13.18 6.23 6.58
N LEU A 172 -11.87 6.08 6.33
CA LEU A 172 -11.21 4.77 6.31
C LEU A 172 -11.29 4.03 7.66
N GLY A 173 -11.23 4.77 8.77
CA GLY A 173 -11.34 4.22 10.13
C GLY A 173 -12.76 3.77 10.49
N ARG A 174 -13.80 4.42 9.94
CA ARG A 174 -15.20 4.05 10.18
C ARG A 174 -15.52 2.64 9.68
N GLY A 175 -15.02 2.27 8.51
CA GLY A 175 -15.20 0.91 7.96
C GLY A 175 -14.60 -0.19 8.85
N ALA A 176 -13.47 0.08 9.51
CA ALA A 176 -12.87 -0.86 10.45
C ALA A 176 -13.65 -0.96 11.76
N LYS A 177 -14.20 0.15 12.26
CA LYS A 177 -15.04 0.15 13.47
C LYS A 177 -16.35 -0.59 13.25
N ASN A 178 -16.99 -0.42 12.10
CA ASN A 178 -18.22 -1.17 11.76
C ASN A 178 -17.97 -2.67 11.71
N TYR A 179 -16.80 -3.13 11.28
CA TYR A 179 -16.43 -4.54 11.31
C TYR A 179 -16.23 -5.06 12.75
N LEU A 180 -15.71 -4.22 13.65
CA LEU A 180 -15.53 -4.56 15.07
C LEU A 180 -16.83 -4.49 15.87
N GLN A 181 -17.83 -3.71 15.42
CA GLN A 181 -19.16 -3.68 16.02
C GLN A 181 -20.02 -4.90 15.72
N TYR A 182 -19.61 -5.74 14.77
CA TYR A 182 -20.16 -7.11 14.67
C TYR A 182 -19.54 -8.01 15.76
N GLU A 183 -19.67 -7.59 17.02
CA GLU A 183 -19.29 -8.38 18.21
C GLU A 183 -20.09 -9.68 18.37
N HIS A 184 -21.02 -9.94 17.48
CA HIS A 184 -21.80 -11.18 17.44
C HIS A 184 -21.43 -12.15 16.29
N VAL A 185 -20.20 -12.06 15.76
CA VAL A 185 -19.64 -13.26 15.16
C VAL A 185 -19.33 -14.18 16.34
N ARG A 186 -20.34 -14.95 16.76
CA ARG A 186 -20.12 -16.09 17.66
C ARG A 186 -18.98 -16.86 17.04
N LYS A 187 -17.81 -16.79 17.65
CA LYS A 187 -16.70 -17.67 17.26
C LYS A 187 -17.29 -19.05 17.36
N SER A 188 -17.44 -19.73 16.24
CA SER A 188 -17.94 -21.09 16.24
C SER A 188 -17.11 -21.86 17.27
N ILE A 189 -17.76 -22.54 18.20
CA ILE A 189 -17.09 -23.44 19.16
C ILE A 189 -16.21 -24.48 18.45
N PHE A 190 -16.48 -24.72 17.16
CA PHE A 190 -15.73 -25.62 16.29
C PHE A 190 -14.60 -24.91 15.49
N GLY A 191 -14.44 -23.59 15.66
CA GLY A 191 -13.41 -22.81 14.94
C GLY A 191 -12.01 -23.27 15.31
N GLY A 192 -11.25 -23.73 14.31
CA GLY A 192 -9.90 -24.27 14.48
C GLY A 192 -9.81 -25.72 14.96
N ILE A 193 -10.95 -26.37 15.30
CA ILE A 193 -11.02 -27.77 15.77
C ILE A 193 -11.57 -28.67 14.66
N ALA A 194 -12.62 -28.23 13.97
CA ALA A 194 -13.28 -29.04 12.94
C ALA A 194 -12.48 -28.98 11.62
N VAL A 195 -12.18 -30.15 11.07
CA VAL A 195 -11.48 -30.33 9.80
C VAL A 195 -12.33 -31.08 8.79
N CYS A 196 -12.14 -30.81 7.51
CA CYS A 196 -12.83 -31.49 6.43
C CYS A 196 -12.34 -32.94 6.30
N ALA A 197 -13.23 -33.90 6.35
CA ALA A 197 -12.90 -35.33 6.23
C ALA A 197 -12.30 -35.71 4.86
N LYS A 198 -12.56 -34.91 3.81
CA LYS A 198 -12.04 -35.19 2.46
C LYS A 198 -10.62 -34.61 2.23
N CYS A 199 -10.32 -33.42 2.75
CA CYS A 199 -9.07 -32.72 2.41
C CYS A 199 -8.22 -32.30 3.63
N GLY A 200 -8.69 -32.51 4.86
CA GLY A 200 -7.96 -32.17 6.09
C GLY A 200 -7.89 -30.67 6.42
N TYR A 201 -8.45 -29.79 5.57
CA TYR A 201 -8.44 -28.34 5.85
C TYR A 201 -9.48 -27.96 6.91
N SER A 202 -9.21 -26.88 7.64
CA SER A 202 -10.14 -26.36 8.63
C SER A 202 -11.47 -25.95 8.02
N LEU A 203 -12.56 -26.22 8.73
CA LEU A 203 -13.89 -25.78 8.35
C LEU A 203 -14.16 -24.36 8.84
N CYS A 204 -14.75 -23.53 7.99
CA CYS A 204 -15.24 -22.20 8.35
C CYS A 204 -16.75 -22.26 8.65
N SER A 205 -17.16 -21.56 9.72
CA SER A 205 -18.58 -21.38 10.00
C SER A 205 -19.13 -20.22 9.16
N SER A 206 -20.18 -20.50 8.41
CA SER A 206 -20.95 -19.52 7.65
C SER A 206 -22.37 -19.50 8.19
N GLY A 207 -22.97 -18.29 8.26
CA GLY A 207 -24.35 -18.11 8.69
C GLY A 207 -25.17 -17.47 7.58
N THR A 208 -26.38 -17.98 7.34
CA THR A 208 -27.35 -17.35 6.46
C THR A 208 -28.66 -17.06 7.19
N VAL A 209 -29.31 -15.98 6.80
CA VAL A 209 -30.65 -15.63 7.28
C VAL A 209 -31.65 -16.03 6.21
N TYR A 210 -32.55 -16.91 6.52
CA TYR A 210 -33.64 -17.25 5.60
C TYR A 210 -34.67 -16.09 5.54
N LYS A 211 -35.21 -15.81 4.37
CA LYS A 211 -36.15 -14.70 4.16
C LYS A 211 -37.31 -14.79 5.17
N GLY A 212 -37.41 -13.79 6.05
CA GLY A 212 -38.52 -13.64 7.00
C GLY A 212 -38.32 -14.26 8.39
N GLU A 213 -37.23 -14.95 8.64
CA GLU A 213 -36.95 -15.53 9.95
C GLU A 213 -35.94 -14.70 10.76
N ARG A 214 -36.11 -14.65 12.09
CA ARG A 214 -35.21 -13.98 13.00
C ARG A 214 -33.96 -14.79 13.35
N GLU A 215 -33.97 -16.10 13.07
CA GLU A 215 -32.86 -16.99 13.41
C GLU A 215 -31.90 -17.17 12.25
N LYS A 216 -30.61 -17.12 12.57
CA LYS A 216 -29.51 -17.39 11.64
C LYS A 216 -29.18 -18.88 11.71
N TYR A 217 -29.25 -19.54 10.58
CA TYR A 217 -28.75 -20.93 10.45
C TYR A 217 -27.24 -20.88 10.24
N TRP A 218 -26.52 -21.69 11.01
CA TRP A 218 -25.06 -21.79 10.95
C TRP A 218 -24.69 -23.14 10.36
N PHE A 219 -23.77 -23.12 9.41
CA PHE A 219 -23.25 -24.36 8.82
C PHE A 219 -21.71 -24.26 8.71
N LEU A 220 -21.06 -25.41 8.70
CA LEU A 220 -19.65 -25.55 8.49
C LEU A 220 -19.36 -25.84 7.02
N SER A 221 -18.53 -25.07 6.37
CA SER A 221 -18.13 -25.26 4.98
C SER A 221 -16.62 -25.43 4.87
N CYS A 222 -16.19 -26.26 3.93
CA CYS A 222 -14.76 -26.41 3.62
C CYS A 222 -14.27 -25.21 2.80
N THR A 223 -13.14 -24.66 3.18
CA THR A 223 -12.50 -23.50 2.49
C THR A 223 -11.77 -23.91 1.22
N HIS A 224 -11.64 -25.20 0.94
CA HIS A 224 -10.85 -25.76 -0.16
C HIS A 224 -11.73 -26.32 -1.31
N GLN A 225 -12.97 -25.85 -1.42
CA GLN A 225 -13.80 -26.11 -2.60
C GLN A 225 -13.65 -25.03 -3.64
#